data_3339ccea94e9f9133ab2b07a3f0af2c8
#
_entry.id   3339ccea94e9f9133ab2b07a3f0af2c8
#
_cell.length_a   1.000
_cell.length_b   1.000
_cell.length_c   1.000
_cell.angle_alpha   90.00
_cell.angle_beta   90.00
_cell.angle_gamma   90.00
#
_symmetry.space_group_name_H-M   'P 1'
#
loop_
_entity.id
_entity.type
_entity.pdbx_description
1 polymer ?
#
loop_
_entity_poly.entity_id
_entity_poly.type
_entity_poly.pdbx_seq_one_letter_code
_entity_poly.pdbx_strand_id
1 'polypeptide(L)'
;MIQIRYLQEADRPFWFRLDRHLPEEAFARKVRDREGYVLLENGQPAGLLRWNFFWDHIPFCSLLFVEEPLRGRGCGGALMGRWESDMAARGLRVLMTSTQADESAQHFYRRLGYRDAGCLLFPVRSLRQPAELFLMKELAPPGERQTDEGERGAIPWQSSTTSL
;
A
#
# COMPACT_ATOMS: atom_id res chain seq x y z
N MET A 1 -13.58 8.66 -17.85
CA MET A 1 -12.12 8.95 -17.80
C MET A 1 -11.65 8.75 -16.37
N ILE A 2 -10.58 7.98 -16.16
CA ILE A 2 -9.97 7.74 -14.84
C ILE A 2 -8.83 8.72 -14.64
N GLN A 3 -8.78 9.37 -13.48
CA GLN A 3 -7.70 10.25 -13.05
C GLN A 3 -7.31 9.89 -11.61
N ILE A 4 -6.02 9.97 -11.30
CA ILE A 4 -5.50 9.75 -9.94
C ILE A 4 -4.70 10.97 -9.52
N ARG A 5 -5.00 11.51 -8.35
CA ARG A 5 -4.30 12.65 -7.75
C ARG A 5 -4.06 12.43 -6.26
N TYR A 6 -3.22 13.26 -5.69
CA TYR A 6 -3.08 13.30 -4.23
C TYR A 6 -4.40 13.71 -3.56
N LEU A 7 -4.58 13.19 -2.34
CA LEU A 7 -5.66 13.56 -1.43
C LEU A 7 -5.69 15.07 -1.21
N GLN A 8 -6.90 15.64 -1.16
CA GLN A 8 -7.16 17.06 -0.88
C GLN A 8 -8.15 17.20 0.26
N GLU A 9 -8.20 18.36 0.91
CA GLU A 9 -9.13 18.61 2.02
C GLU A 9 -10.60 18.45 1.59
N ALA A 10 -10.93 18.81 0.35
CA ALA A 10 -12.28 18.65 -0.22
C ALA A 10 -12.74 17.18 -0.32
N ASP A 11 -11.82 16.21 -0.25
CA ASP A 11 -12.15 14.78 -0.33
C ASP A 11 -12.60 14.20 1.02
N ARG A 12 -12.53 14.97 2.10
CA ARG A 12 -12.88 14.55 3.47
C ARG A 12 -14.21 13.78 3.55
N PRO A 13 -15.34 14.25 2.98
CA PRO A 13 -16.61 13.53 3.06
C PRO A 13 -16.58 12.17 2.36
N PHE A 14 -15.93 12.08 1.20
CA PHE A 14 -15.73 10.82 0.48
C PHE A 14 -14.84 9.88 1.26
N TRP A 15 -13.73 10.39 1.78
CA TRP A 15 -12.74 9.61 2.51
C TRP A 15 -13.34 8.90 3.72
N PHE A 16 -14.00 9.63 4.62
CA PHE A 16 -14.55 9.07 5.85
C PHE A 16 -15.80 8.22 5.66
N ARG A 17 -16.41 8.23 4.48
CA ARG A 17 -17.41 7.22 4.12
C ARG A 17 -16.80 5.82 4.03
N LEU A 18 -15.53 5.70 3.67
CA LEU A 18 -14.83 4.47 3.35
C LEU A 18 -13.77 4.09 4.39
N ASP A 19 -12.96 5.05 4.84
CA ASP A 19 -11.91 4.83 5.84
C ASP A 19 -12.40 5.23 7.23
N ARG A 20 -12.89 4.25 7.98
CA ARG A 20 -13.37 4.43 9.36
C ARG A 20 -12.27 4.26 10.41
N HIS A 21 -11.04 3.92 9.99
CA HIS A 21 -9.93 3.65 10.88
C HIS A 21 -9.00 4.85 11.07
N LEU A 22 -9.05 5.83 10.15
CA LEU A 22 -8.25 7.03 10.26
C LEU A 22 -8.92 8.01 11.24
N PRO A 23 -8.24 8.45 12.32
CA PRO A 23 -8.74 9.54 13.16
C PRO A 23 -8.90 10.83 12.36
N GLU A 24 -9.94 11.60 12.63
CA GLU A 24 -10.23 12.84 11.86
C GLU A 24 -9.08 13.85 11.91
N GLU A 25 -8.42 13.99 13.06
CA GLU A 25 -7.27 14.87 13.24
C GLU A 25 -6.04 14.44 12.43
N ALA A 26 -5.96 13.16 12.03
CA ALA A 26 -4.88 12.66 11.19
C ALA A 26 -5.09 12.96 9.70
N PHE A 27 -6.32 13.28 9.27
CA PHE A 27 -6.63 13.50 7.86
C PHE A 27 -5.86 14.69 7.28
N ALA A 28 -5.87 15.85 7.94
CA ALA A 28 -5.14 17.04 7.49
C ALA A 28 -3.63 16.77 7.33
N ARG A 29 -3.05 15.94 8.22
CA ARG A 29 -1.65 15.49 8.09
C ARG A 29 -1.45 14.63 6.84
N LYS A 30 -2.37 13.69 6.54
CA LYS A 30 -2.32 12.88 5.31
C LYS A 30 -2.39 13.73 4.04
N VAL A 31 -3.17 14.81 4.05
CA VAL A 31 -3.23 15.79 2.95
C VAL A 31 -1.90 16.53 2.81
N ARG A 32 -1.40 17.12 3.91
CA ARG A 32 -0.17 17.89 3.93
C ARG A 32 1.05 17.08 3.48
N ASP A 33 1.16 15.85 3.98
CA ASP A 33 2.33 14.98 3.78
C ASP A 33 2.20 14.13 2.50
N ARG A 34 1.11 14.30 1.74
CA ARG A 34 0.79 13.55 0.51
C ARG A 34 0.75 12.05 0.73
N GLU A 35 0.22 11.61 1.85
CA GLU A 35 0.12 10.20 2.24
C GLU A 35 -1.25 9.58 1.87
N GLY A 36 -1.90 10.12 0.86
CA GLY A 36 -3.15 9.63 0.32
C GLY A 36 -3.34 9.98 -1.15
N TYR A 37 -4.07 9.12 -1.85
CA TYR A 37 -4.49 9.30 -3.23
C TYR A 37 -5.99 9.13 -3.37
N VAL A 38 -6.58 9.85 -4.30
CA VAL A 38 -7.98 9.66 -4.71
C VAL A 38 -8.01 9.35 -6.20
N LEU A 39 -8.74 8.30 -6.55
CA LEU A 39 -9.09 7.96 -7.92
C LEU A 39 -10.43 8.61 -8.24
N LEU A 40 -10.47 9.32 -9.35
CA LEU A 40 -11.68 9.94 -9.88
C LEU A 40 -12.13 9.18 -11.12
N GLU A 41 -13.42 8.88 -11.22
CA GLU A 41 -14.08 8.48 -12.46
C GLU A 41 -14.99 9.64 -12.93
N ASN A 42 -14.72 10.17 -14.12
CA ASN A 42 -15.48 11.32 -14.69
C ASN A 42 -15.58 12.49 -13.72
N GLY A 43 -14.50 12.78 -12.98
CA GLY A 43 -14.40 13.85 -12.00
C GLY A 43 -15.00 13.55 -10.62
N GLN A 44 -15.62 12.39 -10.42
CA GLN A 44 -16.18 11.99 -9.13
C GLN A 44 -15.25 11.02 -8.39
N PRO A 45 -15.04 11.21 -7.07
CA PRO A 45 -14.23 10.28 -6.28
C PRO A 45 -14.84 8.86 -6.25
N ALA A 46 -14.03 7.86 -6.57
CA ALA A 46 -14.46 6.47 -6.71
C ALA A 46 -13.44 5.44 -6.20
N GLY A 47 -12.34 5.88 -5.65
CA GLY A 47 -11.37 5.01 -5.01
C GLY A 47 -10.35 5.82 -4.22
N LEU A 48 -9.66 5.16 -3.31
CA LEU A 48 -8.64 5.79 -2.49
C LEU A 48 -7.50 4.81 -2.16
N LEU A 49 -6.33 5.37 -1.91
CA LEU A 49 -5.19 4.68 -1.33
C LEU A 49 -4.62 5.54 -0.20
N ARG A 50 -4.39 4.91 0.95
CA ARG A 50 -3.71 5.51 2.10
C ARG A 50 -2.41 4.75 2.37
N TRP A 51 -1.36 5.51 2.71
CA TRP A 51 -0.09 4.92 3.09
C TRP A 51 0.56 5.69 4.24
N ASN A 52 1.56 5.10 4.84
CA ASN A 52 2.43 5.69 5.85
C ASN A 52 3.79 5.00 5.80
N PHE A 53 4.75 5.44 6.59
CA PHE A 53 5.99 4.69 6.76
C PHE A 53 5.84 3.62 7.83
N PHE A 54 6.29 2.40 7.51
CA PHE A 54 6.56 1.34 8.46
C PHE A 54 8.04 1.45 8.86
N TRP A 55 8.34 1.40 10.17
CA TRP A 55 9.67 1.66 10.71
C TRP A 55 10.31 2.97 10.18
N ASP A 56 9.50 4.00 9.97
CA ASP A 56 9.89 5.34 9.53
C ASP A 56 10.56 5.43 8.14
N HIS A 57 10.76 4.32 7.44
CA HIS A 57 11.47 4.33 6.15
C HIS A 57 10.89 3.40 5.06
N ILE A 58 10.02 2.44 5.39
CA ILE A 58 9.39 1.56 4.39
C ILE A 58 7.99 2.09 4.08
N PRO A 59 7.69 2.58 2.87
CA PRO A 59 6.33 2.94 2.49
C PRO A 59 5.38 1.74 2.61
N PHE A 60 4.32 1.91 3.38
CA PHE A 60 3.34 0.90 3.69
C PHE A 60 1.95 1.35 3.24
N CYS A 61 1.40 0.68 2.22
CA CYS A 61 0.01 0.88 1.81
C CYS A 61 -0.90 0.24 2.85
N SER A 62 -1.54 1.06 3.67
CA SER A 62 -2.37 0.64 4.79
C SER A 62 -3.86 0.58 4.47
N LEU A 63 -4.29 1.10 3.31
CA LEU A 63 -5.66 0.98 2.81
C LEU A 63 -5.68 1.20 1.30
N LEU A 64 -6.33 0.30 0.58
CA LEU A 64 -6.68 0.45 -0.82
C LEU A 64 -8.16 0.11 -0.99
N PHE A 65 -8.92 1.05 -1.53
CA PHE A 65 -10.34 0.87 -1.80
C PHE A 65 -10.70 1.35 -3.20
N VAL A 66 -11.54 0.59 -3.89
CA VAL A 66 -12.18 0.96 -5.16
C VAL A 66 -13.66 0.64 -5.06
N GLU A 67 -14.49 1.59 -5.43
CA GLU A 67 -15.94 1.44 -5.50
C GLU A 67 -16.32 0.21 -6.36
N GLU A 68 -17.34 -0.53 -5.94
CA GLU A 68 -17.71 -1.82 -6.53
C GLU A 68 -17.89 -1.79 -8.06
N PRO A 69 -18.55 -0.78 -8.67
CA PRO A 69 -18.71 -0.73 -10.12
C PRO A 69 -17.39 -0.61 -10.92
N LEU A 70 -16.30 -0.24 -10.26
CA LEU A 70 -14.97 -0.07 -10.87
C LEU A 70 -14.01 -1.22 -10.57
N ARG A 71 -14.42 -2.17 -9.74
CA ARG A 71 -13.62 -3.37 -9.45
C ARG A 71 -13.47 -4.24 -10.70
N GLY A 72 -12.35 -4.95 -10.80
CA GLY A 72 -12.04 -5.75 -11.99
C GLY A 72 -11.66 -4.97 -13.24
N ARG A 73 -11.70 -3.62 -13.21
CA ARG A 73 -11.39 -2.74 -14.34
C ARG A 73 -9.97 -2.15 -14.29
N GLY A 74 -9.08 -2.71 -13.47
CA GLY A 74 -7.70 -2.24 -13.34
C GLY A 74 -7.49 -1.02 -12.42
N CYS A 75 -8.55 -0.44 -11.86
CA CYS A 75 -8.48 0.79 -11.05
C CYS A 75 -7.60 0.66 -9.80
N GLY A 76 -7.67 -0.49 -9.11
CA GLY A 76 -6.79 -0.76 -7.96
C GLY A 76 -5.33 -0.85 -8.37
N GLY A 77 -5.05 -1.53 -9.50
CA GLY A 77 -3.69 -1.59 -10.07
C GLY A 77 -3.15 -0.21 -10.46
N ALA A 78 -4.01 0.65 -11.03
CA ALA A 78 -3.65 2.02 -11.38
C ALA A 78 -3.30 2.87 -10.13
N LEU A 79 -4.06 2.74 -9.03
CA LEU A 79 -3.74 3.39 -7.74
C LEU A 79 -2.39 2.92 -7.19
N MET A 80 -2.18 1.61 -7.14
CA MET A 80 -0.90 1.04 -6.69
C MET A 80 0.26 1.49 -7.58
N GLY A 81 0.12 1.39 -8.91
CA GLY A 81 1.16 1.81 -9.86
C GLY A 81 1.50 3.30 -9.76
N ARG A 82 0.52 4.18 -9.50
CA ARG A 82 0.77 5.60 -9.24
C ARG A 82 1.58 5.78 -7.95
N TRP A 83 1.17 5.15 -6.86
CA TRP A 83 1.89 5.21 -5.59
C TRP A 83 3.31 4.64 -5.71
N GLU A 84 3.49 3.47 -6.34
CA GLU A 84 4.79 2.85 -6.59
C GLU A 84 5.72 3.78 -7.38
N SER A 85 5.19 4.42 -8.43
CA SER A 85 5.93 5.39 -9.24
C SER A 85 6.40 6.60 -8.43
N ASP A 86 5.51 7.16 -7.59
CA ASP A 86 5.85 8.30 -6.74
C ASP A 86 6.88 7.91 -5.66
N MET A 87 6.83 6.69 -5.11
CA MET A 87 7.83 6.19 -4.17
C MET A 87 9.18 5.95 -4.86
N ALA A 88 9.17 5.38 -6.06
CA ALA A 88 10.37 5.22 -6.88
C ALA A 88 11.05 6.56 -7.20
N ALA A 89 10.26 7.59 -7.55
CA ALA A 89 10.76 8.94 -7.81
C ALA A 89 11.41 9.58 -6.56
N ARG A 90 10.98 9.17 -5.35
CA ARG A 90 11.58 9.58 -4.08
C ARG A 90 12.82 8.76 -3.68
N GLY A 91 13.23 7.79 -4.51
CA GLY A 91 14.36 6.89 -4.24
C GLY A 91 14.03 5.71 -3.32
N LEU A 92 12.75 5.52 -2.96
CA LEU A 92 12.28 4.43 -2.11
C LEU A 92 12.05 3.19 -2.96
N ARG A 93 12.71 2.09 -2.64
CA ARG A 93 12.73 0.89 -3.49
C ARG A 93 12.00 -0.30 -2.89
N VAL A 94 11.84 -0.36 -1.59
CA VAL A 94 11.13 -1.43 -0.90
C VAL A 94 9.78 -0.90 -0.48
N LEU A 95 8.71 -1.55 -0.91
CA LEU A 95 7.33 -1.20 -0.59
C LEU A 95 6.66 -2.35 0.15
N MET A 96 5.69 -2.02 0.97
CA MET A 96 5.00 -2.98 1.82
C MET A 96 3.49 -2.73 1.80
N THR A 97 2.73 -3.79 1.97
CA THR A 97 1.27 -3.77 2.23
C THR A 97 0.87 -4.94 3.10
N SER A 98 -0.38 -4.96 3.57
CA SER A 98 -0.95 -6.10 4.26
C SER A 98 -2.41 -6.34 3.87
N THR A 99 -2.90 -7.53 4.18
CA THR A 99 -4.32 -7.93 4.02
C THR A 99 -4.62 -9.11 4.93
N GLN A 100 -5.87 -9.29 5.31
CA GLN A 100 -6.26 -10.47 6.08
C GLN A 100 -6.10 -11.76 5.25
N ALA A 101 -5.71 -12.84 5.91
CA ALA A 101 -5.39 -14.12 5.25
C ALA A 101 -6.59 -14.78 4.54
N ASP A 102 -7.81 -14.43 4.92
CA ASP A 102 -9.05 -14.91 4.31
C ASP A 102 -9.59 -13.99 3.20
N GLU A 103 -8.92 -12.84 2.93
CA GLU A 103 -9.32 -11.91 1.89
C GLU A 103 -8.70 -12.27 0.53
N SER A 104 -9.47 -12.08 -0.54
CA SER A 104 -9.00 -12.25 -1.92
C SER A 104 -7.97 -11.21 -2.36
N ALA A 105 -7.82 -10.12 -1.62
CA ALA A 105 -6.86 -9.04 -1.89
C ALA A 105 -5.40 -9.53 -1.90
N GLN A 106 -5.07 -10.61 -1.17
CA GLN A 106 -3.75 -11.24 -1.23
C GLN A 106 -3.36 -11.65 -2.66
N HIS A 107 -4.32 -12.18 -3.45
CA HIS A 107 -4.06 -12.58 -4.83
C HIS A 107 -3.87 -11.38 -5.76
N PHE A 108 -4.55 -10.27 -5.47
CA PHE A 108 -4.37 -9.02 -6.20
C PHE A 108 -2.94 -8.47 -6.00
N TYR A 109 -2.44 -8.40 -4.77
CA TYR A 109 -1.09 -7.93 -4.51
C TYR A 109 -0.02 -8.84 -5.10
N ARG A 110 -0.17 -10.17 -5.02
CA ARG A 110 0.78 -11.10 -5.66
C ARG A 110 0.83 -10.92 -7.18
N ARG A 111 -0.31 -10.66 -7.86
CA ARG A 111 -0.31 -10.33 -9.30
C ARG A 111 0.40 -9.01 -9.62
N LEU A 112 0.49 -8.09 -8.68
CA LEU A 112 1.29 -6.86 -8.82
C LEU A 112 2.77 -7.04 -8.48
N GLY A 113 3.22 -8.29 -8.19
CA GLY A 113 4.61 -8.62 -7.89
C GLY A 113 5.00 -8.49 -6.43
N TYR A 114 4.02 -8.30 -5.52
CA TYR A 114 4.28 -8.40 -4.08
C TYR A 114 4.46 -9.86 -3.67
N ARG A 115 5.41 -10.11 -2.78
CA ARG A 115 5.74 -11.44 -2.24
C ARG A 115 5.43 -11.49 -0.75
N ASP A 116 5.06 -12.67 -0.26
CA ASP A 116 4.74 -12.89 1.16
C ASP A 116 6.00 -12.63 2.01
N ALA A 117 5.84 -11.79 3.03
CA ALA A 117 6.92 -11.40 3.94
C ALA A 117 6.70 -11.90 5.39
N GLY A 118 5.54 -12.48 5.66
CA GLY A 118 5.19 -13.03 6.96
C GLY A 118 3.74 -12.75 7.33
N CYS A 119 3.38 -13.06 8.58
CA CYS A 119 2.04 -12.78 9.10
C CYS A 119 2.09 -12.34 10.55
N LEU A 120 1.07 -11.58 10.95
CA LEU A 120 0.83 -11.19 12.32
C LEU A 120 -0.45 -11.88 12.84
N LEU A 121 -0.33 -12.56 13.97
CA LEU A 121 -1.46 -13.14 14.70
C LEU A 121 -1.90 -12.17 15.80
N PHE A 122 -3.21 -12.08 16.01
CA PHE A 122 -3.79 -11.20 17.02
C PHE A 122 -4.33 -12.03 18.20
N PRO A 123 -3.51 -12.31 19.23
CA PRO A 123 -3.91 -13.16 20.37
C PRO A 123 -4.78 -12.42 21.39
N VAL A 124 -5.13 -11.15 21.13
CA VAL A 124 -5.90 -10.31 22.07
C VAL A 124 -7.38 -10.25 21.68
N ARG A 125 -8.27 -10.37 22.69
CA ARG A 125 -9.72 -10.43 22.44
C ARG A 125 -10.29 -9.17 21.80
N SER A 126 -9.74 -8.00 22.12
CA SER A 126 -10.20 -6.70 21.60
C SER A 126 -9.84 -6.46 20.14
N LEU A 127 -8.93 -7.25 19.58
CA LEU A 127 -8.48 -7.14 18.20
C LEU A 127 -8.53 -8.53 17.52
N ARG A 128 -9.70 -9.18 17.61
CA ARG A 128 -9.87 -10.53 17.05
C ARG A 128 -10.17 -10.44 15.56
N GLN A 129 -9.23 -10.84 14.74
CA GLN A 129 -9.36 -10.93 13.29
C GLN A 129 -8.53 -12.12 12.77
N PRO A 130 -8.71 -12.52 11.50
CA PRO A 130 -7.81 -13.44 10.82
C PRO A 130 -6.36 -12.93 10.85
N ALA A 131 -5.40 -13.83 10.60
CA ALA A 131 -4.00 -13.43 10.48
C ALA A 131 -3.83 -12.33 9.42
N GLU A 132 -3.05 -11.30 9.73
CA GLU A 132 -2.66 -10.27 8.78
C GLU A 132 -1.43 -10.72 8.00
N LEU A 133 -1.56 -10.92 6.71
CA LEU A 133 -0.45 -11.24 5.81
C LEU A 133 0.25 -9.96 5.42
N PHE A 134 1.56 -9.91 5.61
CA PHE A 134 2.41 -8.83 5.12
C PHE A 134 3.04 -9.25 3.79
N LEU A 135 3.02 -8.33 2.83
CA LEU A 135 3.60 -8.54 1.51
C LEU A 135 4.54 -7.38 1.17
N MET A 136 5.64 -7.69 0.51
CA MET A 136 6.65 -6.71 0.12
C MET A 136 6.96 -6.80 -1.36
N LYS A 137 7.37 -5.66 -1.94
CA LYS A 137 7.82 -5.55 -3.33
C LYS A 137 9.07 -4.70 -3.38
N GLU A 138 10.06 -5.15 -4.13
CA GLU A 138 11.23 -4.36 -4.50
C GLU A 138 11.00 -3.76 -5.89
N LEU A 139 11.19 -2.45 -6.00
CA LEU A 139 11.10 -1.73 -7.26
C LEU A 139 12.45 -1.76 -7.98
N ALA A 140 12.44 -2.08 -9.27
CA ALA A 140 13.64 -2.09 -10.09
C ALA A 140 14.37 -0.73 -10.07
N PRO A 141 15.72 -0.72 -10.16
CA PRO A 141 16.49 0.51 -10.33
C PRO A 141 16.06 1.26 -11.60
N PRO A 142 16.26 2.59 -11.67
CA PRO A 142 16.00 3.34 -12.87
C PRO A 142 16.83 2.77 -14.04
N GLY A 143 16.16 2.31 -15.11
CA GLY A 143 16.81 1.80 -16.32
C GLY A 143 16.87 0.28 -16.47
N GLU A 144 16.59 -0.51 -15.43
CA GLU A 144 16.44 -1.96 -15.55
C GLU A 144 14.97 -2.33 -15.75
N ARG A 145 14.67 -2.97 -16.90
CA ARG A 145 13.38 -3.67 -17.05
C ARG A 145 13.41 -4.90 -16.13
N GLN A 146 12.34 -5.14 -15.38
CA GLN A 146 12.17 -6.39 -14.66
C GLN A 146 12.31 -7.56 -15.64
N THR A 147 13.45 -8.23 -15.62
CA THR A 147 13.57 -9.58 -16.15
C THR A 147 13.04 -10.50 -15.05
N ASP A 148 12.07 -11.30 -15.41
CA ASP A 148 11.47 -12.33 -14.58
C ASP A 148 12.47 -13.51 -14.45
N GLU A 149 13.54 -13.30 -13.70
CA GLU A 149 14.49 -14.36 -13.38
C GLU A 149 14.44 -14.63 -11.88
N GLY A 150 13.75 -15.72 -11.57
CA GLY A 150 13.82 -16.31 -10.25
C GLY A 150 15.24 -16.78 -9.96
N GLU A 151 15.99 -16.05 -9.12
CA GLU A 151 17.18 -16.60 -8.52
C GLU A 151 17.27 -16.31 -7.03
N ARG A 152 17.49 -17.43 -6.35
CA ARG A 152 17.80 -17.58 -4.94
C ARG A 152 19.17 -16.96 -4.63
N GLY A 153 19.16 -15.70 -4.24
CA GLY A 153 20.32 -15.07 -3.63
C GLY A 153 20.11 -14.97 -2.11
N ALA A 154 20.79 -15.82 -1.35
CA ALA A 154 20.85 -15.68 0.09
C ALA A 154 21.53 -14.34 0.44
N ILE A 155 20.86 -13.48 1.17
CA ILE A 155 21.44 -12.25 1.72
C ILE A 155 22.30 -12.68 2.93
N PRO A 156 23.60 -12.39 2.97
CA PRO A 156 24.40 -12.64 4.15
C PRO A 156 23.97 -11.68 5.26
N TRP A 157 23.38 -12.18 6.33
CA TRP A 157 23.23 -11.46 7.57
C TRP A 157 24.62 -11.13 8.13
N GLN A 158 25.02 -9.88 8.06
CA GLN A 158 26.12 -9.42 8.88
C GLN A 158 25.58 -9.17 10.28
N SER A 159 25.88 -10.10 11.18
CA SER A 159 25.63 -9.96 12.61
C SER A 159 26.53 -8.86 13.17
N SER A 160 26.00 -7.66 13.33
CA SER A 160 26.61 -6.67 14.21
C SER A 160 26.27 -7.06 15.65
N THR A 161 27.12 -7.81 16.30
CA THR A 161 27.10 -8.02 17.74
C THR A 161 27.40 -6.70 18.43
N THR A 162 26.37 -5.97 18.81
CA THR A 162 26.50 -4.92 19.82
C THR A 162 26.33 -5.59 21.17
N SER A 163 27.44 -5.70 21.92
CA SER A 163 27.42 -6.11 23.34
C SER A 163 26.66 -5.03 24.16
N LEU A 164 25.70 -5.50 24.96
CA LEU A 164 25.14 -4.76 26.08
C LEU A 164 26.12 -4.79 27.26
#